data_16a1276635826a72540dfc7b400f6d8c
#
_entry.id   16a1276635826a72540dfc7b400f6d8c
#
_cell.length_a   1.000
_cell.length_b   1.000
_cell.length_c   1.000
_cell.angle_alpha   90.00
_cell.angle_beta   90.00
_cell.angle_gamma   90.00
#
_symmetry.space_group_name_H-M   'P 1'
#
loop_
_entity.id
_entity.type
_entity.pdbx_description
1 polymer ?
#
loop_
_entity_poly.entity_id
_entity_poly.type
_entity_poly.pdbx_seq_one_letter_code
_entity_poly.pdbx_strand_id
1 'polypeptide(L)'
;SKQRIMLWAGALKSVFLDFKADFISEETQLLMNHRSAPRLVSLQKQMYASLQEKESMTQPSDKWSPNDGEIKLVISDSEFDEARIISEDIKHKIEEGIEINDICILCKQLPQNYSEFIISELANMGIRARIENDYQDLIKEPIIDLLIRFMLLSIDRKRPKDWEYIKSLAEEFYGVDYAQQDAVYYKCQEELSVKLNEVSSLLKDFEKIDDVQIILTEIMDFWGVAKIKSHYPIYQQGDYLEKRIESFKNFLLDELKLFSNNWILALESFCGKYSIPIMTIHKSKGLEYSAVYFVGLEDGAFWNFKKQPEEDRCAFFVALSRAKQYITFTYCSYRSKLRYPCQCHDSINEFFELLQKPGVADVQICDGKTN
;
A
#
# COMPACT_ATOMS: atom_id res chain seq x y z
N SER A 1 -21.15 7.13 1.56
CA SER A 1 -19.67 7.20 1.55
C SER A 1 -19.14 7.12 0.12
N LYS A 2 -18.32 8.07 -0.29
CA LYS A 2 -17.76 8.22 -1.66
C LYS A 2 -16.54 7.34 -1.94
N GLN A 3 -16.08 6.57 -0.96
CA GLN A 3 -15.02 5.59 -1.08
C GLN A 3 -15.59 4.16 -1.20
N ARG A 4 -16.75 4.02 -1.82
CA ARG A 4 -17.47 2.74 -2.02
C ARG A 4 -16.92 2.01 -3.23
N ILE A 5 -15.73 1.46 -3.13
CA ILE A 5 -15.12 0.62 -4.16
C ILE A 5 -15.33 -0.89 -3.89
N MET A 6 -16.11 -1.22 -2.86
CA MET A 6 -16.41 -2.59 -2.44
C MET A 6 -17.89 -2.94 -2.59
N LEU A 7 -18.61 -2.33 -3.55
CA LEU A 7 -20.02 -2.65 -3.80
C LEU A 7 -20.23 -4.12 -4.18
N TRP A 8 -19.30 -4.69 -4.93
CA TRP A 8 -19.28 -6.12 -5.28
C TRP A 8 -19.14 -7.03 -4.05
N ALA A 9 -18.55 -6.55 -2.95
CA ALA A 9 -18.41 -7.27 -1.68
C ALA A 9 -19.57 -6.98 -0.71
N GLY A 10 -20.69 -6.43 -1.20
CA GLY A 10 -21.91 -6.20 -0.42
C GLY A 10 -21.90 -4.93 0.44
N ALA A 11 -21.03 -3.95 0.17
CA ALA A 11 -21.06 -2.67 0.88
C ALA A 11 -22.37 -1.92 0.59
N LEU A 12 -23.23 -1.76 1.62
CA LEU A 12 -24.53 -1.13 1.50
C LEU A 12 -24.44 0.39 1.38
N LYS A 13 -25.26 0.98 0.49
CA LYS A 13 -25.38 2.45 0.36
C LYS A 13 -26.03 3.10 1.59
N SER A 14 -26.92 2.37 2.25
CA SER A 14 -27.81 2.84 3.32
C SER A 14 -27.22 2.71 4.71
N VAL A 15 -26.04 2.08 4.90
CA VAL A 15 -25.47 1.76 6.23
C VAL A 15 -25.54 2.92 7.25
N PHE A 16 -25.26 4.15 6.82
CA PHE A 16 -25.33 5.29 7.74
C PHE A 16 -26.75 5.71 8.07
N LEU A 17 -27.68 5.56 7.10
CA LEU A 17 -29.09 5.85 7.31
C LEU A 17 -29.72 4.78 8.19
N ASP A 18 -29.39 3.51 7.94
CA ASP A 18 -29.87 2.36 8.72
C ASP A 18 -29.34 2.48 10.16
N PHE A 19 -28.03 2.76 10.33
CA PHE A 19 -27.46 3.00 11.65
C PHE A 19 -28.15 4.15 12.39
N LYS A 20 -28.45 5.25 11.70
CA LYS A 20 -29.17 6.40 12.28
C LYS A 20 -30.61 6.07 12.66
N ALA A 21 -31.26 5.17 11.90
CA ALA A 21 -32.61 4.69 12.20
C ALA A 21 -32.64 3.71 13.37
N ASP A 22 -31.63 2.84 13.46
CA ASP A 22 -31.54 1.78 14.49
C ASP A 22 -31.04 2.31 15.84
N PHE A 23 -30.22 3.38 15.82
CA PHE A 23 -29.59 3.96 17.01
C PHE A 23 -29.90 5.46 17.11
N ILE A 24 -30.13 5.96 18.31
CA ILE A 24 -30.24 7.40 18.58
C ILE A 24 -28.84 7.99 18.47
N SER A 25 -28.44 8.37 17.24
CA SER A 25 -27.09 8.84 16.95
C SER A 25 -27.07 10.30 16.52
N GLU A 26 -26.05 11.03 16.99
CA GLU A 26 -25.74 12.39 16.53
C GLU A 26 -24.84 12.34 15.29
N GLU A 27 -25.12 13.21 14.33
CA GLU A 27 -24.33 13.34 13.10
C GLU A 27 -23.34 14.51 13.23
N THR A 28 -22.06 14.20 13.24
CA THR A 28 -20.99 15.21 13.23
C THR A 28 -20.26 15.17 11.89
N GLN A 29 -20.07 16.31 11.24
CA GLN A 29 -19.35 16.42 9.97
C GLN A 29 -17.89 16.83 10.21
N LEU A 30 -16.95 16.05 9.66
CA LEU A 30 -15.54 16.41 9.60
C LEU A 30 -15.31 17.26 8.34
N LEU A 31 -15.13 18.55 8.53
CA LEU A 31 -15.04 19.51 7.42
C LEU A 31 -13.60 19.83 7.00
N MET A 32 -12.60 19.52 7.82
CA MET A 32 -11.21 19.82 7.52
C MET A 32 -10.49 18.61 6.91
N ASN A 33 -9.88 18.83 5.75
CA ASN A 33 -9.02 17.84 5.10
C ASN A 33 -7.56 18.09 5.50
N HIS A 34 -7.06 17.30 6.43
CA HIS A 34 -5.68 17.38 6.90
C HIS A 34 -4.68 16.66 5.97
N ARG A 35 -5.16 15.87 5.00
CA ARG A 35 -4.31 15.06 4.13
C ARG A 35 -3.83 15.85 2.92
N SER A 36 -4.75 16.29 2.09
CA SER A 36 -4.47 16.72 0.73
C SER A 36 -4.30 18.23 0.61
N ALA A 37 -3.39 18.63 -0.26
CA ALA A 37 -3.14 20.02 -0.64
C ALA A 37 -4.37 20.67 -1.31
N PRO A 38 -4.49 22.01 -1.27
CA PRO A 38 -5.70 22.73 -1.71
C PRO A 38 -6.14 22.47 -3.14
N ARG A 39 -5.21 22.37 -4.11
CA ARG A 39 -5.56 22.06 -5.52
C ARG A 39 -6.21 20.66 -5.62
N LEU A 40 -5.69 19.67 -4.89
CA LEU A 40 -6.27 18.32 -4.86
C LEU A 40 -7.65 18.32 -4.18
N VAL A 41 -7.82 19.08 -3.09
CA VAL A 41 -9.13 19.23 -2.43
C VAL A 41 -10.14 19.89 -3.36
N SER A 42 -9.72 20.86 -4.17
CA SER A 42 -10.56 21.50 -5.17
C SER A 42 -11.04 20.50 -6.23
N LEU A 43 -10.14 19.67 -6.76
CA LEU A 43 -10.51 18.61 -7.71
C LEU A 43 -11.45 17.58 -7.06
N GLN A 44 -11.19 17.19 -5.81
CA GLN A 44 -12.11 16.32 -5.05
C GLN A 44 -13.51 16.93 -4.96
N LYS A 45 -13.65 18.22 -4.69
CA LYS A 45 -14.95 18.93 -4.65
C LYS A 45 -15.68 18.86 -6.00
N GLN A 46 -14.97 19.11 -7.11
CA GLN A 46 -15.55 19.01 -8.44
C GLN A 46 -16.04 17.60 -8.76
N MET A 47 -15.29 16.56 -8.35
CA MET A 47 -15.74 15.16 -8.45
C MET A 47 -16.99 14.88 -7.62
N TYR A 48 -17.16 15.53 -6.48
CA TYR A 48 -18.38 15.40 -5.68
C TYR A 48 -19.63 15.86 -6.44
N ALA A 49 -19.52 16.95 -7.17
CA ALA A 49 -20.63 17.45 -8.00
C ALA A 49 -21.02 16.44 -9.08
N SER A 50 -20.03 15.78 -9.72
CA SER A 50 -20.30 14.75 -10.75
C SER A 50 -20.93 13.48 -10.18
N LEU A 51 -20.74 13.18 -8.89
CA LEU A 51 -21.36 12.05 -8.18
C LEU A 51 -22.78 12.35 -7.70
N GLN A 52 -23.38 13.49 -8.09
CA GLN A 52 -24.74 13.94 -7.72
C GLN A 52 -24.96 13.98 -6.18
N GLU A 53 -23.91 14.13 -5.41
CA GLU A 53 -24.02 14.30 -3.97
C GLU A 53 -23.97 15.78 -3.60
N LYS A 54 -24.52 16.14 -2.44
CA LYS A 54 -24.46 17.52 -1.92
C LYS A 54 -23.02 18.04 -1.93
N GLU A 55 -22.81 19.31 -2.25
CA GLU A 55 -21.47 19.94 -2.25
C GLU A 55 -20.70 19.58 -1.00
N SER A 56 -19.44 19.20 -1.20
CA SER A 56 -18.56 18.95 -0.07
C SER A 56 -18.11 20.29 0.53
N MET A 57 -18.43 20.51 1.79
CA MET A 57 -17.96 21.66 2.57
C MET A 57 -16.52 21.49 3.07
N THR A 58 -15.84 20.38 2.70
CA THR A 58 -14.49 20.07 3.16
C THR A 58 -13.51 21.19 2.75
N GLN A 59 -12.73 21.67 3.70
CA GLN A 59 -11.70 22.69 3.51
C GLN A 59 -10.30 22.07 3.68
N PRO A 60 -9.27 22.52 2.95
CA PRO A 60 -7.88 22.14 3.23
C PRO A 60 -7.47 22.71 4.59
N SER A 61 -6.54 22.02 5.28
CA SER A 61 -5.99 22.52 6.54
C SER A 61 -4.98 23.64 6.32
N ASP A 62 -4.77 24.47 7.34
CA ASP A 62 -3.88 25.64 7.33
C ASP A 62 -2.38 25.31 7.18
N LYS A 63 -2.01 24.02 7.19
CA LYS A 63 -0.63 23.59 6.95
C LYS A 63 -0.18 23.79 5.50
N TRP A 64 -1.13 24.01 4.58
CA TRP A 64 -0.88 24.17 3.16
C TRP A 64 -1.00 25.64 2.73
N SER A 65 -0.15 26.05 1.80
CA SER A 65 -0.35 27.33 1.09
C SER A 65 -1.48 27.19 0.08
N PRO A 66 -2.23 28.27 -0.23
CA PRO A 66 -3.44 28.19 -1.08
C PRO A 66 -3.25 27.55 -2.45
N ASN A 67 -2.05 27.65 -3.02
CA ASN A 67 -1.71 27.12 -4.35
C ASN A 67 -0.98 25.77 -4.30
N ASP A 68 -0.79 25.18 -3.11
CA ASP A 68 -0.11 23.91 -2.98
C ASP A 68 -0.92 22.77 -3.64
N GLY A 69 -0.15 21.81 -4.13
CA GLY A 69 -0.64 20.64 -4.85
C GLY A 69 -0.40 20.73 -6.34
N GLU A 70 -0.06 19.59 -6.92
CA GLU A 70 0.18 19.47 -8.37
C GLU A 70 -0.68 18.36 -8.92
N ILE A 71 -1.33 18.61 -10.04
CA ILE A 71 -2.16 17.66 -10.76
C ILE A 71 -1.65 17.66 -12.20
N LYS A 72 -1.22 16.50 -12.69
CA LYS A 72 -0.76 16.31 -14.06
C LYS A 72 -1.65 15.32 -14.81
N LEU A 73 -1.80 15.53 -16.12
CA LEU A 73 -2.35 14.56 -17.06
C LEU A 73 -1.32 14.34 -18.17
N VAL A 74 -0.74 13.14 -18.22
CA VAL A 74 0.20 12.72 -19.26
C VAL A 74 -0.55 11.91 -20.31
N ILE A 75 -0.44 12.32 -21.56
CA ILE A 75 -1.02 11.64 -22.74
C ILE A 75 0.13 11.15 -23.60
N SER A 76 0.25 9.85 -23.80
CA SER A 76 1.33 9.22 -24.56
C SER A 76 0.80 8.29 -25.65
N ASP A 77 1.58 8.11 -26.71
CA ASP A 77 1.27 7.17 -27.78
C ASP A 77 1.76 5.75 -27.47
N SER A 78 2.78 5.62 -26.62
CA SER A 78 3.38 4.34 -26.26
C SER A 78 3.59 4.18 -24.77
N GLU A 79 3.54 2.94 -24.29
CA GLU A 79 3.86 2.57 -22.92
C GLU A 79 5.33 2.82 -22.54
N PHE A 80 6.24 2.92 -23.53
CA PHE A 80 7.64 3.26 -23.31
C PHE A 80 7.82 4.75 -23.00
N ASP A 81 7.12 5.63 -23.73
CA ASP A 81 7.13 7.07 -23.45
C ASP A 81 6.47 7.38 -22.11
N GLU A 82 5.34 6.72 -21.82
CA GLU A 82 4.69 6.81 -20.53
C GLU A 82 5.66 6.42 -19.39
N ALA A 83 6.34 5.27 -19.54
CA ALA A 83 7.27 4.78 -18.53
C ALA A 83 8.45 5.73 -18.32
N ARG A 84 9.03 6.26 -19.40
CA ARG A 84 10.14 7.22 -19.34
C ARG A 84 9.72 8.49 -18.59
N ILE A 85 8.59 9.08 -18.95
CA ILE A 85 8.10 10.35 -18.33
C ILE A 85 7.82 10.15 -16.86
N ILE A 86 7.10 9.08 -16.51
CA ILE A 86 6.78 8.76 -15.11
C ILE A 86 8.07 8.54 -14.31
N SER A 87 9.02 7.78 -14.85
CA SER A 87 10.26 7.45 -14.15
C SER A 87 11.16 8.66 -13.97
N GLU A 88 11.24 9.57 -14.96
CA GLU A 88 11.95 10.84 -14.84
C GLU A 88 11.31 11.75 -13.78
N ASP A 89 9.98 11.87 -13.76
CA ASP A 89 9.26 12.67 -12.76
C ASP A 89 9.41 12.08 -11.35
N ILE A 90 9.33 10.76 -11.21
CA ILE A 90 9.58 10.06 -9.94
C ILE A 90 11.00 10.34 -9.43
N LYS A 91 12.00 10.20 -10.31
CA LYS A 91 13.39 10.49 -9.96
C LYS A 91 13.55 11.91 -9.44
N HIS A 92 12.96 12.88 -10.15
CA HIS A 92 12.98 14.28 -9.73
C HIS A 92 12.31 14.47 -8.35
N LYS A 93 11.16 13.83 -8.09
CA LYS A 93 10.49 13.89 -6.78
C LYS A 93 11.35 13.31 -5.65
N ILE A 94 12.11 12.25 -5.91
CA ILE A 94 13.07 11.68 -4.95
C ILE A 94 14.22 12.65 -4.71
N GLU A 95 14.74 13.29 -5.75
CA GLU A 95 15.80 14.31 -5.66
C GLU A 95 15.32 15.56 -4.88
N GLU A 96 14.04 15.90 -4.94
CA GLU A 96 13.38 16.94 -4.14
C GLU A 96 13.18 16.52 -2.66
N GLY A 97 13.50 15.29 -2.28
CA GLY A 97 13.46 14.79 -0.91
C GLY A 97 12.20 14.02 -0.53
N ILE A 98 11.37 13.61 -1.49
CA ILE A 98 10.26 12.70 -1.21
C ILE A 98 10.82 11.30 -1.00
N GLU A 99 10.46 10.69 0.12
CA GLU A 99 10.86 9.32 0.44
C GLU A 99 10.28 8.33 -0.60
N ILE A 100 11.08 7.34 -1.00
CA ILE A 100 10.72 6.38 -2.04
C ILE A 100 9.41 5.64 -1.74
N ASN A 101 9.17 5.30 -0.49
CA ASN A 101 7.96 4.63 -0.02
C ASN A 101 6.76 5.57 0.24
N ASP A 102 6.94 6.89 0.07
CA ASP A 102 5.85 7.89 0.07
C ASP A 102 5.44 8.31 -1.35
N ILE A 103 5.94 7.57 -2.35
CA ILE A 103 5.51 7.60 -3.75
C ILE A 103 4.76 6.31 -4.05
N CYS A 104 3.66 6.34 -4.82
CA CYS A 104 2.88 5.16 -5.16
C CYS A 104 2.44 5.18 -6.62
N ILE A 105 2.47 4.00 -7.27
CA ILE A 105 1.89 3.78 -8.59
C ILE A 105 0.60 3.00 -8.41
N LEU A 106 -0.51 3.56 -8.86
CA LEU A 106 -1.84 2.97 -8.79
C LEU A 106 -2.33 2.56 -10.17
N CYS A 107 -2.90 1.36 -10.26
CA CYS A 107 -3.62 0.90 -11.42
C CYS A 107 -5.04 0.50 -11.02
N LYS A 108 -5.99 0.57 -11.93
CA LYS A 108 -7.34 0.07 -11.63
C LYS A 108 -7.35 -1.45 -11.50
N GLN A 109 -6.62 -2.13 -12.36
CA GLN A 109 -6.51 -3.59 -12.44
C GLN A 109 -5.17 -4.00 -13.06
N LEU A 110 -4.82 -5.30 -13.00
CA LEU A 110 -3.66 -5.90 -13.67
C LEU A 110 -2.36 -5.09 -13.50
N PRO A 111 -1.93 -4.77 -12.29
CA PRO A 111 -0.76 -3.90 -12.07
C PRO A 111 0.49 -4.39 -12.80
N GLN A 112 0.67 -5.71 -12.98
CA GLN A 112 1.77 -6.29 -13.73
C GLN A 112 1.81 -5.79 -15.19
N ASN A 113 0.65 -5.76 -15.86
CA ASN A 113 0.56 -5.39 -17.27
C ASN A 113 0.74 -3.88 -17.49
N TYR A 114 0.28 -3.08 -16.52
CA TYR A 114 0.34 -1.62 -16.60
C TYR A 114 1.67 -1.03 -16.14
N SER A 115 2.47 -1.75 -15.34
CA SER A 115 3.68 -1.20 -14.73
C SER A 115 4.99 -1.85 -15.17
N GLU A 116 4.98 -2.88 -16.01
CA GLU A 116 6.18 -3.63 -16.41
C GLU A 116 7.30 -2.71 -16.95
N PHE A 117 6.95 -1.83 -17.88
CA PHE A 117 7.93 -0.90 -18.47
C PHE A 117 8.38 0.18 -17.49
N ILE A 118 7.47 0.65 -16.61
CA ILE A 118 7.80 1.61 -15.56
C ILE A 118 8.77 0.97 -14.56
N ILE A 119 8.54 -0.27 -14.15
CA ILE A 119 9.45 -1.02 -13.27
C ILE A 119 10.84 -1.15 -13.90
N SER A 120 10.87 -1.50 -15.20
CA SER A 120 12.13 -1.65 -15.94
C SER A 120 12.89 -0.33 -16.03
N GLU A 121 12.18 0.78 -16.35
CA GLU A 121 12.80 2.09 -16.50
C GLU A 121 13.30 2.64 -15.15
N LEU A 122 12.53 2.49 -14.08
CA LEU A 122 12.97 2.83 -12.72
C LEU A 122 14.19 2.00 -12.29
N ALA A 123 14.22 0.70 -12.64
CA ALA A 123 15.36 -0.16 -12.33
C ALA A 123 16.63 0.30 -13.06
N ASN A 124 16.52 0.77 -14.31
CA ASN A 124 17.62 1.37 -15.07
C ASN A 124 18.19 2.62 -14.38
N MET A 125 17.34 3.33 -13.63
CA MET A 125 17.72 4.51 -12.83
C MET A 125 18.18 4.15 -11.40
N GLY A 126 18.25 2.86 -11.06
CA GLY A 126 18.60 2.40 -9.70
C GLY A 126 17.48 2.59 -8.67
N ILE A 127 16.25 2.81 -9.11
CA ILE A 127 15.07 2.99 -8.27
C ILE A 127 14.26 1.70 -8.28
N ARG A 128 14.00 1.13 -7.10
CA ARG A 128 13.18 -0.07 -6.99
C ARG A 128 11.70 0.27 -6.95
N ALA A 129 10.91 -0.40 -7.79
CA ALA A 129 9.46 -0.42 -7.71
C ALA A 129 8.98 -1.87 -7.56
N ARG A 130 7.90 -2.10 -6.78
CA ARG A 130 7.46 -3.44 -6.42
C ARG A 130 5.94 -3.55 -6.41
N ILE A 131 5.43 -4.65 -6.98
CA ILE A 131 4.00 -4.98 -6.91
C ILE A 131 3.68 -5.51 -5.52
N GLU A 132 2.78 -4.82 -4.82
CA GLU A 132 2.53 -5.01 -3.40
C GLU A 132 1.47 -6.08 -3.05
N ASN A 133 0.76 -6.64 -4.03
CA ASN A 133 -0.41 -7.47 -3.72
C ASN A 133 -0.12 -8.59 -2.72
N ASP A 134 0.91 -9.41 -2.98
CA ASP A 134 1.23 -10.56 -2.15
C ASP A 134 1.97 -10.17 -0.87
N TYR A 135 2.86 -9.15 -0.95
CA TYR A 135 3.56 -8.61 0.21
C TYR A 135 2.59 -8.01 1.24
N GLN A 136 1.62 -7.20 0.78
CA GLN A 136 0.63 -6.61 1.69
C GLN A 136 -0.27 -7.64 2.37
N ASP A 137 -0.59 -8.73 1.68
CA ASP A 137 -1.41 -9.79 2.27
C ASP A 137 -0.61 -10.57 3.32
N LEU A 138 0.70 -10.75 3.13
CA LEU A 138 1.58 -11.37 4.11
C LEU A 138 1.86 -10.47 5.31
N ILE A 139 2.17 -9.19 5.10
CA ILE A 139 2.46 -8.24 6.19
C ILE A 139 1.27 -8.10 7.15
N LYS A 140 0.06 -8.29 6.67
CA LYS A 140 -1.16 -8.24 7.52
C LYS A 140 -1.40 -9.48 8.35
N GLU A 141 -0.69 -10.58 8.06
CA GLU A 141 -0.80 -11.81 8.84
C GLU A 141 -0.15 -11.65 10.22
N PRO A 142 -0.87 -11.87 11.32
CA PRO A 142 -0.31 -11.70 12.67
C PRO A 142 0.97 -12.50 12.90
N ILE A 143 1.05 -13.72 12.34
CA ILE A 143 2.25 -14.54 12.50
C ILE A 143 3.45 -13.96 11.76
N ILE A 144 3.24 -13.34 10.61
CA ILE A 144 4.33 -12.74 9.84
C ILE A 144 4.83 -11.46 10.53
N ASP A 145 3.93 -10.64 11.07
CA ASP A 145 4.30 -9.46 11.88
C ASP A 145 5.10 -9.89 13.12
N LEU A 146 4.68 -10.96 13.79
CA LEU A 146 5.43 -11.55 14.92
C LEU A 146 6.84 -11.99 14.51
N LEU A 147 6.98 -12.76 13.43
CA LEU A 147 8.27 -13.26 12.96
C LEU A 147 9.22 -12.10 12.60
N ILE A 148 8.74 -11.11 11.86
CA ILE A 148 9.53 -9.93 11.47
C ILE A 148 10.02 -9.16 12.70
N ARG A 149 9.12 -8.83 13.63
CA ARG A 149 9.48 -8.08 14.85
C ARG A 149 10.44 -8.86 15.74
N PHE A 150 10.24 -10.17 15.85
CA PHE A 150 11.12 -11.02 16.65
C PHE A 150 12.53 -11.05 16.08
N MET A 151 12.69 -11.23 14.77
CA MET A 151 13.98 -11.20 14.09
C MET A 151 14.65 -9.81 14.21
N LEU A 152 13.91 -8.73 13.93
CA LEU A 152 14.42 -7.37 14.04
C LEU A 152 14.90 -7.06 15.48
N LEU A 153 14.12 -7.47 16.48
CA LEU A 153 14.46 -7.28 17.88
C LEU A 153 15.66 -8.15 18.30
N SER A 154 15.82 -9.34 17.71
CA SER A 154 16.98 -10.19 17.93
C SER A 154 18.28 -9.58 17.41
N ILE A 155 18.20 -8.78 16.34
CA ILE A 155 19.35 -8.09 15.74
C ILE A 155 19.64 -6.77 16.48
N ASP A 156 18.61 -5.96 16.71
CA ASP A 156 18.73 -4.65 17.34
C ASP A 156 17.74 -4.50 18.50
N ARG A 157 18.29 -4.47 19.73
CA ARG A 157 17.50 -4.30 20.96
C ARG A 157 16.95 -2.89 21.17
N LYS A 158 17.39 -1.91 20.38
CA LYS A 158 16.94 -0.51 20.46
C LYS A 158 15.67 -0.26 19.64
N ARG A 159 14.68 -1.15 19.76
CA ARG A 159 13.40 -1.11 19.04
C ARG A 159 12.23 -1.20 20.04
N PRO A 160 11.92 -0.10 20.75
CA PRO A 160 10.97 -0.13 21.88
C PRO A 160 9.57 -0.59 21.46
N LYS A 161 9.08 -0.21 20.28
CA LYS A 161 7.76 -0.63 19.78
C LYS A 161 7.69 -2.12 19.51
N ASP A 162 8.76 -2.71 18.96
CA ASP A 162 8.82 -4.14 18.69
C ASP A 162 8.96 -4.91 20.01
N TRP A 163 9.72 -4.38 20.97
CA TRP A 163 9.82 -4.94 22.30
C TRP A 163 8.46 -4.96 23.04
N GLU A 164 7.74 -3.84 23.06
CA GLU A 164 6.40 -3.78 23.68
C GLU A 164 5.44 -4.77 23.06
N TYR A 165 5.42 -4.88 21.74
CA TYR A 165 4.57 -5.84 21.03
C TYR A 165 4.90 -7.30 21.41
N ILE A 166 6.16 -7.68 21.30
CA ILE A 166 6.63 -9.04 21.60
C ILE A 166 6.40 -9.40 23.07
N LYS A 167 6.69 -8.46 23.97
CA LYS A 167 6.45 -8.60 25.40
C LYS A 167 4.97 -8.80 25.71
N SER A 168 4.09 -7.94 25.20
CA SER A 168 2.65 -8.05 25.42
C SER A 168 2.09 -9.38 24.92
N LEU A 169 2.54 -9.84 23.75
CA LEU A 169 2.13 -11.12 23.20
C LEU A 169 2.65 -12.30 24.03
N ALA A 170 3.89 -12.21 24.56
CA ALA A 170 4.44 -13.23 25.44
C ALA A 170 3.63 -13.32 26.76
N GLU A 171 3.29 -12.19 27.36
CA GLU A 171 2.47 -12.12 28.57
C GLU A 171 1.08 -12.74 28.33
N GLU A 172 0.46 -12.46 27.19
CA GLU A 172 -0.84 -13.02 26.82
C GLU A 172 -0.75 -14.54 26.62
N PHE A 173 0.27 -15.04 25.93
CA PHE A 173 0.46 -16.48 25.69
C PHE A 173 0.82 -17.27 26.94
N TYR A 174 1.51 -16.66 27.89
CA TYR A 174 1.85 -17.27 29.18
C TYR A 174 0.83 -16.97 30.28
N GLY A 175 -0.17 -16.11 30.01
CA GLY A 175 -1.18 -15.72 31.01
C GLY A 175 -0.61 -14.91 32.17
N VAL A 176 0.44 -14.11 31.91
CA VAL A 176 1.13 -13.33 32.92
C VAL A 176 0.38 -12.03 33.20
N ASP A 177 0.10 -11.75 34.48
CA ASP A 177 -0.40 -10.44 34.89
C ASP A 177 0.75 -9.47 35.12
N TYR A 178 0.85 -8.49 34.25
CA TYR A 178 1.90 -7.45 34.30
C TYR A 178 1.93 -6.67 35.64
N ALA A 179 0.77 -6.54 36.30
CA ALA A 179 0.64 -5.79 37.55
C ALA A 179 1.24 -6.55 38.74
N GLN A 180 1.36 -7.86 38.65
CA GLN A 180 1.79 -8.67 39.81
C GLN A 180 3.30 -8.92 39.84
N GLN A 181 4.01 -8.81 38.71
CA GLN A 181 5.47 -9.02 38.61
C GLN A 181 5.97 -10.22 39.42
N ASP A 182 5.24 -11.32 39.33
CA ASP A 182 5.52 -12.54 40.08
C ASP A 182 6.65 -13.41 39.43
N ALA A 183 6.89 -14.58 40.01
CA ALA A 183 7.92 -15.49 39.51
C ALA A 183 7.65 -15.95 38.05
N VAL A 184 6.40 -16.04 37.63
CA VAL A 184 6.01 -16.40 36.26
C VAL A 184 6.37 -15.28 35.28
N TYR A 185 6.14 -14.03 35.69
CA TYR A 185 6.55 -12.86 34.91
C TYR A 185 8.06 -12.84 34.66
N TYR A 186 8.86 -12.95 35.72
CA TYR A 186 10.31 -12.93 35.57
C TYR A 186 10.84 -14.08 34.74
N LYS A 187 10.29 -15.28 34.91
CA LYS A 187 10.62 -16.44 34.09
C LYS A 187 10.29 -16.21 32.61
N CYS A 188 9.12 -15.69 32.29
CA CYS A 188 8.73 -15.35 30.93
C CYS A 188 9.72 -14.35 30.27
N GLN A 189 10.12 -13.31 31.01
CA GLN A 189 11.08 -12.32 30.54
C GLN A 189 12.47 -12.91 30.31
N GLU A 190 12.92 -13.82 31.17
CA GLU A 190 14.18 -14.52 31.05
C GLU A 190 14.18 -15.43 29.81
N GLU A 191 13.16 -16.30 29.65
CA GLU A 191 12.99 -17.19 28.50
C GLU A 191 12.94 -16.41 27.18
N LEU A 192 12.19 -15.32 27.14
CA LEU A 192 12.13 -14.43 25.97
C LEU A 192 13.53 -13.84 25.64
N SER A 193 14.24 -13.35 26.66
CA SER A 193 15.57 -12.77 26.47
C SER A 193 16.58 -13.80 25.96
N VAL A 194 16.55 -15.03 26.51
CA VAL A 194 17.38 -16.15 26.07
C VAL A 194 17.10 -16.48 24.62
N LYS A 195 15.81 -16.67 24.25
CA LYS A 195 15.44 -17.03 22.88
C LYS A 195 15.83 -15.95 21.86
N LEU A 196 15.65 -14.68 22.21
CA LEU A 196 16.11 -13.59 21.35
C LEU A 196 17.64 -13.60 21.14
N ASN A 197 18.44 -14.02 22.13
CA ASN A 197 19.89 -14.17 21.98
C ASN A 197 20.25 -15.37 21.09
N GLU A 198 19.55 -16.49 21.24
CA GLU A 198 19.72 -17.67 20.38
C GLU A 198 19.44 -17.32 18.92
N VAL A 199 18.30 -16.69 18.65
CA VAL A 199 17.95 -16.24 17.29
C VAL A 199 18.95 -15.21 16.77
N SER A 200 19.45 -14.29 17.62
CA SER A 200 20.51 -13.36 17.23
C SER A 200 21.78 -14.08 16.75
N SER A 201 22.15 -15.18 17.39
CA SER A 201 23.31 -15.97 16.98
C SER A 201 23.06 -16.65 15.63
N LEU A 202 21.90 -17.29 15.45
CA LEU A 202 21.53 -17.91 14.17
C LEU A 202 21.51 -16.90 13.01
N LEU A 203 21.01 -15.68 13.25
CA LEU A 203 20.98 -14.62 12.23
C LEU A 203 22.40 -14.13 11.86
N LYS A 204 23.36 -14.16 12.79
CA LYS A 204 24.78 -13.81 12.52
C LYS A 204 25.52 -14.91 11.79
N ASP A 205 25.23 -16.16 12.11
CA ASP A 205 25.88 -17.34 11.56
C ASP A 205 25.25 -17.81 10.24
N PHE A 206 24.35 -17.00 9.67
CA PHE A 206 23.63 -17.30 8.42
C PHE A 206 24.59 -17.42 7.23
N GLU A 207 24.69 -18.61 6.67
CA GLU A 207 25.51 -18.90 5.50
C GLU A 207 24.71 -19.45 4.32
N LYS A 208 23.58 -20.14 4.57
CA LYS A 208 22.84 -20.92 3.57
C LYS A 208 21.34 -20.60 3.60
N ILE A 209 20.70 -20.81 2.46
CA ILE A 209 19.23 -20.65 2.27
C ILE A 209 18.42 -21.49 3.26
N ASP A 210 18.89 -22.69 3.59
CA ASP A 210 18.22 -23.60 4.55
C ASP A 210 18.21 -23.04 5.99
N ASP A 211 19.13 -22.13 6.33
CA ASP A 211 19.20 -21.52 7.65
C ASP A 211 17.97 -20.64 7.95
N VAL A 212 17.33 -20.05 6.93
CA VAL A 212 16.07 -19.29 7.12
C VAL A 212 14.98 -20.18 7.70
N GLN A 213 14.86 -21.43 7.20
CA GLN A 213 13.87 -22.37 7.72
C GLN A 213 14.14 -22.72 9.18
N ILE A 214 15.41 -22.89 9.56
CA ILE A 214 15.81 -23.18 10.94
C ILE A 214 15.42 -22.00 11.85
N ILE A 215 15.74 -20.77 11.45
CA ILE A 215 15.41 -19.56 12.22
C ILE A 215 13.89 -19.44 12.43
N LEU A 216 13.10 -19.62 11.36
CA LEU A 216 11.65 -19.56 11.46
C LEU A 216 11.08 -20.65 12.36
N THR A 217 11.63 -21.88 12.26
CA THR A 217 11.22 -23.01 13.10
C THR A 217 11.53 -22.74 14.57
N GLU A 218 12.73 -22.25 14.90
CA GLU A 218 13.11 -21.92 16.27
C GLU A 218 12.20 -20.85 16.91
N ILE A 219 11.81 -19.85 16.13
CA ILE A 219 10.86 -18.84 16.61
C ILE A 219 9.48 -19.47 16.80
N MET A 220 9.00 -20.24 15.84
CA MET A 220 7.70 -20.90 15.91
C MET A 220 7.58 -21.89 17.06
N ASP A 221 8.63 -22.66 17.34
CA ASP A 221 8.67 -23.62 18.44
C ASP A 221 8.67 -22.92 19.80
N PHE A 222 9.37 -21.79 19.94
CA PHE A 222 9.32 -20.97 21.14
C PHE A 222 7.90 -20.51 21.46
N TRP A 223 7.18 -20.00 20.46
CA TRP A 223 5.79 -19.54 20.65
C TRP A 223 4.79 -20.69 20.78
N GLY A 224 5.10 -21.86 20.23
CA GLY A 224 4.26 -23.06 20.23
C GLY A 224 3.12 -22.96 19.20
N VAL A 225 3.21 -23.79 18.16
CA VAL A 225 2.22 -23.78 17.05
C VAL A 225 0.79 -23.96 17.54
N ALA A 226 0.57 -24.82 18.56
CA ALA A 226 -0.75 -25.05 19.14
C ALA A 226 -1.31 -23.79 19.81
N LYS A 227 -0.48 -23.03 20.51
CA LYS A 227 -0.86 -21.75 21.14
C LYS A 227 -1.19 -20.69 20.08
N ILE A 228 -0.37 -20.59 19.02
CA ILE A 228 -0.62 -19.69 17.90
C ILE A 228 -1.96 -20.00 17.24
N LYS A 229 -2.24 -21.27 16.93
CA LYS A 229 -3.51 -21.71 16.35
C LYS A 229 -4.70 -21.47 17.28
N SER A 230 -4.51 -21.58 18.60
CA SER A 230 -5.55 -21.26 19.59
C SER A 230 -5.84 -19.78 19.67
N HIS A 231 -4.80 -18.94 19.64
CA HIS A 231 -4.91 -17.49 19.73
C HIS A 231 -5.47 -16.85 18.45
N TYR A 232 -5.07 -17.38 17.29
CA TYR A 232 -5.52 -16.91 15.96
C TYR A 232 -6.32 -18.01 15.25
N PRO A 233 -7.67 -18.06 15.39
CA PRO A 233 -8.51 -19.15 14.84
C PRO A 233 -8.37 -19.36 13.34
N ILE A 234 -7.99 -18.33 12.57
CA ILE A 234 -7.76 -18.44 11.13
C ILE A 234 -6.70 -19.50 10.79
N TYR A 235 -5.70 -19.70 11.66
CA TYR A 235 -4.62 -20.67 11.47
C TYR A 235 -5.01 -22.11 11.81
N GLN A 236 -6.24 -22.36 12.25
CA GLN A 236 -6.77 -23.71 12.43
C GLN A 236 -7.28 -24.32 11.11
N GLN A 237 -7.37 -23.52 10.04
CA GLN A 237 -7.91 -23.97 8.76
C GLN A 237 -6.85 -24.71 7.93
N GLY A 238 -6.90 -26.04 7.92
CA GLY A 238 -6.03 -26.90 7.10
C GLY A 238 -4.55 -26.57 7.27
N ASP A 239 -3.87 -26.29 6.17
CA ASP A 239 -2.45 -25.93 6.07
C ASP A 239 -2.21 -24.42 5.86
N TYR A 240 -3.16 -23.58 6.27
CA TYR A 240 -3.09 -22.13 6.01
C TYR A 240 -1.88 -21.47 6.67
N LEU A 241 -1.58 -21.82 7.94
CA LEU A 241 -0.42 -21.28 8.65
C LEU A 241 0.88 -21.64 7.93
N GLU A 242 1.04 -22.91 7.59
CA GLU A 242 2.22 -23.45 6.93
C GLU A 242 2.45 -22.79 5.57
N LYS A 243 1.39 -22.57 4.79
CA LYS A 243 1.44 -21.86 3.51
C LYS A 243 1.84 -20.40 3.68
N ARG A 244 1.36 -19.70 4.72
CA ARG A 244 1.76 -18.30 4.97
C ARG A 244 3.23 -18.21 5.33
N ILE A 245 3.73 -19.10 6.19
CA ILE A 245 5.15 -19.15 6.58
C ILE A 245 6.04 -19.47 5.36
N GLU A 246 5.65 -20.45 4.55
CA GLU A 246 6.40 -20.83 3.35
C GLU A 246 6.43 -19.67 2.33
N SER A 247 5.31 -18.97 2.12
CA SER A 247 5.28 -17.79 1.27
C SER A 247 6.20 -16.68 1.81
N PHE A 248 6.14 -16.42 3.11
CA PHE A 248 7.03 -15.45 3.76
C PHE A 248 8.50 -15.80 3.58
N LYS A 249 8.87 -17.07 3.83
CA LYS A 249 10.23 -17.56 3.64
C LYS A 249 10.73 -17.27 2.22
N ASN A 250 9.93 -17.59 1.21
CA ASN A 250 10.34 -17.42 -0.19
C ASN A 250 10.56 -15.91 -0.53
N PHE A 251 9.64 -15.03 -0.15
CA PHE A 251 9.82 -13.60 -0.35
C PHE A 251 10.99 -13.03 0.45
N LEU A 252 11.19 -13.48 1.69
CA LEU A 252 12.31 -13.06 2.52
C LEU A 252 13.67 -13.48 1.94
N LEU A 253 13.75 -14.68 1.35
CA LEU A 253 14.94 -15.15 0.66
C LEU A 253 15.29 -14.28 -0.55
N ASP A 254 14.29 -13.81 -1.30
CA ASP A 254 14.53 -12.91 -2.42
C ASP A 254 15.02 -11.52 -1.94
N GLU A 255 14.46 -11.02 -0.84
CA GLU A 255 14.96 -9.79 -0.21
C GLU A 255 16.39 -9.95 0.34
N LEU A 256 16.71 -11.07 0.97
CA LEU A 256 18.07 -11.36 1.48
C LEU A 256 19.09 -11.38 0.34
N LYS A 257 18.78 -12.03 -0.78
CA LYS A 257 19.66 -12.02 -1.97
C LYS A 257 19.88 -10.59 -2.48
N LEU A 258 18.84 -9.77 -2.54
CA LEU A 258 18.91 -8.40 -3.01
C LEU A 258 19.80 -7.52 -2.11
N PHE A 259 19.77 -7.73 -0.82
CA PHE A 259 20.53 -6.96 0.16
C PHE A 259 21.79 -7.67 0.69
N SER A 260 22.35 -8.59 -0.10
CA SER A 260 23.61 -9.30 0.24
C SER A 260 23.60 -9.90 1.66
N ASN A 261 22.48 -10.54 2.01
CA ASN A 261 22.23 -11.18 3.30
C ASN A 261 22.17 -10.22 4.51
N ASN A 262 21.96 -8.93 4.27
CA ASN A 262 21.70 -7.99 5.36
C ASN A 262 20.26 -8.12 5.85
N TRP A 263 20.08 -8.77 7.00
CA TRP A 263 18.78 -9.06 7.57
C TRP A 263 17.92 -7.83 7.88
N ILE A 264 18.51 -6.76 8.42
CA ILE A 264 17.76 -5.54 8.72
C ILE A 264 17.22 -4.94 7.44
N LEU A 265 18.07 -4.77 6.43
CA LEU A 265 17.66 -4.20 5.15
C LEU A 265 16.65 -5.09 4.44
N ALA A 266 16.82 -6.42 4.48
CA ALA A 266 15.90 -7.36 3.87
C ALA A 266 14.51 -7.34 4.54
N LEU A 267 14.44 -7.35 5.87
CA LEU A 267 13.18 -7.28 6.62
C LEU A 267 12.49 -5.92 6.45
N GLU A 268 13.23 -4.82 6.50
CA GLU A 268 12.69 -3.49 6.25
C GLU A 268 12.21 -3.33 4.80
N SER A 269 12.93 -3.93 3.84
CA SER A 269 12.51 -3.95 2.44
C SER A 269 11.27 -4.81 2.23
N PHE A 270 11.19 -5.98 2.88
CA PHE A 270 9.98 -6.78 2.87
C PHE A 270 8.76 -5.95 3.34
N CYS A 271 8.95 -5.10 4.35
CA CYS A 271 7.93 -4.15 4.83
C CYS A 271 7.69 -2.95 3.90
N GLY A 272 8.36 -2.85 2.74
CA GLY A 272 8.12 -1.81 1.74
C GLY A 272 8.96 -0.54 1.88
N LYS A 273 9.99 -0.52 2.75
CA LYS A 273 10.74 0.71 3.05
C LYS A 273 11.59 1.23 1.89
N TYR A 274 12.10 0.34 1.04
CA TYR A 274 13.08 0.70 0.00
C TYR A 274 12.55 0.50 -1.42
N SER A 275 11.23 0.58 -1.61
CA SER A 275 10.62 0.45 -2.92
C SER A 275 9.39 1.34 -3.08
N ILE A 276 9.13 1.74 -4.33
CA ILE A 276 7.88 2.37 -4.71
C ILE A 276 6.80 1.29 -4.79
N PRO A 277 5.74 1.36 -3.96
CA PRO A 277 4.65 0.40 -4.03
C PRO A 277 3.81 0.59 -5.30
N ILE A 278 3.56 -0.52 -5.99
CA ILE A 278 2.65 -0.61 -7.12
C ILE A 278 1.48 -1.48 -6.72
N MET A 279 0.26 -0.97 -6.83
CA MET A 279 -0.93 -1.70 -6.39
C MET A 279 -2.19 -1.28 -7.12
N THR A 280 -3.25 -2.04 -6.93
CA THR A 280 -4.58 -1.62 -7.39
C THR A 280 -5.18 -0.56 -6.47
N ILE A 281 -6.11 0.24 -7.01
CA ILE A 281 -6.88 1.22 -6.21
C ILE A 281 -7.52 0.56 -4.98
N HIS A 282 -8.03 -0.67 -5.12
CA HIS A 282 -8.65 -1.40 -4.01
C HIS A 282 -7.68 -1.67 -2.86
N LYS A 283 -6.44 -2.06 -3.19
CA LYS A 283 -5.39 -2.33 -2.19
C LYS A 283 -4.86 -1.06 -1.53
N SER A 284 -5.01 0.11 -2.16
CA SER A 284 -4.58 1.40 -1.62
C SER A 284 -5.52 1.98 -0.56
N LYS A 285 -6.68 1.35 -0.31
CA LYS A 285 -7.66 1.87 0.65
C LYS A 285 -7.07 1.93 2.07
N GLY A 286 -7.11 3.13 2.67
CA GLY A 286 -6.53 3.40 3.99
C GLY A 286 -5.08 3.92 3.94
N LEU A 287 -4.40 3.79 2.81
CA LEU A 287 -3.04 4.30 2.61
C LEU A 287 -3.06 5.75 2.10
N GLU A 288 -1.91 6.43 2.17
CA GLU A 288 -1.73 7.78 1.67
C GLU A 288 -0.26 8.04 1.34
N TYR A 289 -0.01 8.80 0.27
CA TYR A 289 1.32 9.03 -0.28
C TYR A 289 1.51 10.49 -0.66
N SER A 290 2.73 11.01 -0.59
CA SER A 290 3.04 12.37 -1.04
C SER A 290 2.82 12.52 -2.54
N ALA A 291 3.26 11.53 -3.33
CA ALA A 291 3.04 11.50 -4.78
C ALA A 291 2.33 10.21 -5.21
N VAL A 292 1.34 10.36 -6.07
CA VAL A 292 0.57 9.24 -6.64
C VAL A 292 0.59 9.34 -8.16
N TYR A 293 0.94 8.23 -8.82
CA TYR A 293 0.87 8.06 -10.26
C TYR A 293 -0.24 7.07 -10.58
N PHE A 294 -1.33 7.56 -11.15
CA PHE A 294 -2.44 6.72 -11.58
C PHE A 294 -2.26 6.35 -13.04
N VAL A 295 -1.86 5.09 -13.29
CA VAL A 295 -1.53 4.59 -14.61
C VAL A 295 -2.72 3.87 -15.22
N GLY A 296 -3.02 4.20 -16.49
CA GLY A 296 -4.09 3.56 -17.25
C GLY A 296 -5.45 4.23 -17.07
N LEU A 297 -5.53 5.55 -17.24
CA LEU A 297 -6.80 6.27 -17.36
C LEU A 297 -7.36 6.06 -18.78
N GLU A 298 -7.85 4.84 -19.05
CA GLU A 298 -8.28 4.39 -20.39
C GLU A 298 -9.44 3.42 -20.33
N ASP A 299 -10.20 3.29 -21.40
CA ASP A 299 -11.41 2.44 -21.49
C ASP A 299 -11.10 0.96 -21.19
N GLY A 300 -9.89 0.48 -21.54
CA GLY A 300 -9.46 -0.90 -21.25
C GLY A 300 -9.35 -1.19 -19.75
N ALA A 301 -8.95 -0.22 -18.94
CA ALA A 301 -8.96 -0.31 -17.49
C ALA A 301 -10.37 -0.14 -16.91
N PHE A 302 -11.18 0.72 -17.50
CA PHE A 302 -12.54 1.07 -17.10
C PHE A 302 -13.63 0.39 -17.95
N TRP A 303 -13.37 -0.84 -18.41
CA TRP A 303 -14.19 -1.58 -19.36
C TRP A 303 -15.67 -1.71 -18.97
N ASN A 304 -15.99 -1.58 -17.69
CA ASN A 304 -17.35 -1.68 -17.17
C ASN A 304 -18.02 -0.32 -16.92
N PHE A 305 -17.36 0.80 -17.26
CA PHE A 305 -17.84 2.15 -16.95
C PHE A 305 -19.26 2.42 -17.43
N LYS A 306 -19.60 2.01 -18.65
CA LYS A 306 -20.95 2.20 -19.19
C LYS A 306 -22.05 1.49 -18.39
N LYS A 307 -21.72 0.38 -17.71
CA LYS A 307 -22.67 -0.40 -16.90
C LYS A 307 -22.66 0.02 -15.43
N GLN A 308 -21.51 0.40 -14.90
CA GLN A 308 -21.32 0.73 -13.49
C GLN A 308 -20.51 2.03 -13.29
N PRO A 309 -20.97 3.17 -13.84
CA PRO A 309 -20.21 4.42 -13.81
C PRO A 309 -19.95 4.93 -12.38
N GLU A 310 -20.88 4.65 -11.45
CA GLU A 310 -20.75 5.12 -10.07
C GLU A 310 -19.57 4.45 -9.35
N GLU A 311 -19.33 3.16 -9.58
CA GLU A 311 -18.21 2.45 -8.97
C GLU A 311 -16.87 2.97 -9.50
N ASP A 312 -16.81 3.21 -10.80
CA ASP A 312 -15.61 3.71 -11.47
C ASP A 312 -15.30 5.17 -11.10
N ARG A 313 -16.33 6.02 -10.95
CA ARG A 313 -16.16 7.36 -10.38
C ARG A 313 -15.67 7.32 -8.94
N CYS A 314 -16.17 6.39 -8.12
CA CYS A 314 -15.67 6.16 -6.78
C CYS A 314 -14.21 5.68 -6.80
N ALA A 315 -13.83 4.82 -7.74
CA ALA A 315 -12.44 4.36 -7.88
C ALA A 315 -11.50 5.52 -8.23
N PHE A 316 -11.86 6.37 -9.20
CA PHE A 316 -11.11 7.58 -9.54
C PHE A 316 -10.97 8.51 -8.33
N PHE A 317 -12.07 8.74 -7.60
CA PHE A 317 -12.04 9.54 -6.37
C PHE A 317 -11.13 8.93 -5.29
N VAL A 318 -11.13 7.60 -5.14
CA VAL A 318 -10.22 6.94 -4.18
C VAL A 318 -8.78 7.17 -4.58
N ALA A 319 -8.41 6.99 -5.85
CA ALA A 319 -7.06 7.25 -6.33
C ALA A 319 -6.62 8.69 -6.01
N LEU A 320 -7.45 9.68 -6.35
CA LEU A 320 -7.21 11.09 -6.04
C LEU A 320 -7.05 11.34 -4.53
N SER A 321 -7.85 10.66 -3.71
CA SER A 321 -7.79 10.81 -2.24
C SER A 321 -6.59 10.13 -1.58
N ARG A 322 -5.77 9.39 -2.33
CA ARG A 322 -4.50 8.80 -1.83
C ARG A 322 -3.37 9.81 -1.81
N ALA A 323 -3.43 10.81 -2.69
CA ALA A 323 -2.40 11.83 -2.82
C ALA A 323 -2.49 12.90 -1.72
N LYS A 324 -1.33 13.21 -1.12
CA LYS A 324 -1.16 14.35 -0.22
C LYS A 324 -0.88 15.62 -1.02
N GLN A 325 0.07 15.58 -1.95
CA GLN A 325 0.57 16.77 -2.63
C GLN A 325 0.60 16.66 -4.16
N TYR A 326 0.98 15.49 -4.70
CA TYR A 326 1.19 15.30 -6.14
C TYR A 326 0.33 14.16 -6.67
N ILE A 327 -0.38 14.40 -7.77
CA ILE A 327 -1.06 13.34 -8.50
C ILE A 327 -0.85 13.49 -10.01
N THR A 328 -0.42 12.41 -10.65
CA THR A 328 -0.27 12.31 -12.10
C THR A 328 -1.19 11.22 -12.60
N PHE A 329 -2.06 11.55 -13.54
CA PHE A 329 -2.87 10.62 -14.29
C PHE A 329 -2.21 10.37 -15.64
N THR A 330 -2.25 9.11 -16.14
CA THR A 330 -1.70 8.81 -17.44
C THR A 330 -2.69 8.11 -18.33
N TYR A 331 -2.67 8.45 -19.59
CA TYR A 331 -3.31 7.76 -20.71
C TYR A 331 -2.26 7.33 -21.70
N CYS A 332 -2.39 6.10 -22.20
CA CYS A 332 -1.52 5.58 -23.25
C CYS A 332 -2.37 4.97 -24.38
N SER A 333 -2.15 5.40 -25.63
CA SER A 333 -2.95 4.94 -26.76
C SER A 333 -2.65 3.49 -27.20
N TYR A 334 -1.48 2.95 -26.83
CA TYR A 334 -1.09 1.58 -27.18
C TYR A 334 -0.39 0.85 -26.01
N ARG A 335 -0.92 -0.34 -25.65
CA ARG A 335 -0.38 -1.22 -24.59
C ARG A 335 -0.22 -2.65 -25.11
N SER A 336 1.01 -3.06 -25.34
CA SER A 336 1.35 -4.36 -25.94
C SER A 336 0.88 -5.57 -25.11
N LYS A 337 0.79 -5.45 -23.79
CA LYS A 337 0.47 -6.53 -22.86
C LYS A 337 -1.04 -6.72 -22.63
N LEU A 338 -1.87 -5.86 -23.16
CA LEU A 338 -3.31 -5.99 -23.01
C LEU A 338 -3.92 -6.82 -24.15
N ARG A 339 -5.02 -7.50 -23.85
CA ARG A 339 -5.78 -8.25 -24.86
C ARG A 339 -6.21 -7.40 -26.06
N TYR A 340 -6.52 -6.13 -25.80
CA TYR A 340 -6.83 -5.12 -26.82
C TYR A 340 -5.79 -4.00 -26.69
N PRO A 341 -4.72 -4.02 -27.50
CA PRO A 341 -3.60 -3.11 -27.35
C PRO A 341 -3.92 -1.64 -27.61
N CYS A 342 -4.76 -1.35 -28.63
CA CYS A 342 -5.18 0.02 -28.93
C CYS A 342 -6.19 0.47 -27.89
N GLN A 343 -5.89 1.57 -27.20
CA GLN A 343 -6.71 2.15 -26.15
C GLN A 343 -7.39 3.42 -26.62
N CYS A 344 -8.55 3.71 -26.06
CA CYS A 344 -9.26 4.97 -26.16
C CYS A 344 -9.80 5.38 -24.79
N HIS A 345 -10.41 6.55 -24.69
CA HIS A 345 -10.99 7.06 -23.46
C HIS A 345 -12.44 7.59 -23.65
N ASP A 346 -13.10 7.17 -24.71
CA ASP A 346 -14.43 7.67 -25.07
C ASP A 346 -15.49 7.40 -23.99
N SER A 347 -15.39 6.23 -23.34
CA SER A 347 -16.36 5.85 -22.29
C SER A 347 -16.15 6.65 -20.99
N ILE A 348 -14.92 7.06 -20.71
CA ILE A 348 -14.51 7.78 -19.49
C ILE A 348 -14.15 9.25 -19.77
N ASN A 349 -14.61 9.79 -20.90
CA ASN A 349 -14.28 11.15 -21.34
C ASN A 349 -14.58 12.22 -20.27
N GLU A 350 -15.56 11.99 -19.41
CA GLU A 350 -15.88 12.89 -18.30
C GLU A 350 -14.67 13.17 -17.37
N PHE A 351 -13.75 12.20 -17.19
CA PHE A 351 -12.54 12.41 -16.39
C PHE A 351 -11.56 13.32 -17.12
N PHE A 352 -11.44 13.17 -18.43
CA PHE A 352 -10.62 14.06 -19.27
C PHE A 352 -11.20 15.46 -19.31
N GLU A 353 -12.49 15.61 -19.51
CA GLU A 353 -13.16 16.92 -19.46
C GLU A 353 -12.94 17.62 -18.11
N LEU A 354 -12.92 16.86 -17.01
CA LEU A 354 -12.66 17.40 -15.68
C LEU A 354 -11.21 17.84 -15.52
N LEU A 355 -10.25 16.97 -15.91
CA LEU A 355 -8.81 17.24 -15.75
C LEU A 355 -8.33 18.36 -16.68
N GLN A 356 -8.86 18.46 -17.90
CA GLN A 356 -8.49 19.46 -18.89
C GLN A 356 -9.16 20.83 -18.69
N LYS A 357 -10.01 20.98 -17.66
CA LYS A 357 -10.53 22.31 -17.32
C LYS A 357 -9.39 23.28 -16.99
N PRO A 358 -9.47 24.54 -17.43
CA PRO A 358 -8.46 25.54 -17.12
C PRO A 358 -8.13 25.61 -15.63
N GLY A 359 -6.86 25.50 -15.29
CA GLY A 359 -6.36 25.58 -13.91
C GLY A 359 -6.55 24.32 -13.05
N VAL A 360 -7.06 23.21 -13.62
CA VAL A 360 -7.18 21.92 -12.90
C VAL A 360 -5.89 21.13 -13.01
N ALA A 361 -5.56 20.61 -14.17
CA ALA A 361 -4.35 19.83 -14.37
C ALA A 361 -3.42 20.46 -15.40
N ASP A 362 -2.12 20.22 -15.22
CA ASP A 362 -1.09 20.52 -16.22
C ASP A 362 -1.05 19.36 -17.21
N VAL A 363 -1.41 19.59 -18.47
CA VAL A 363 -1.52 18.57 -19.51
C VAL A 363 -0.21 18.48 -20.29
N GLN A 364 0.40 17.30 -20.30
CA GLN A 364 1.59 16.97 -21.09
C GLN A 364 1.23 15.96 -22.15
N ILE A 365 1.40 16.33 -23.43
CA ILE A 365 1.18 15.44 -24.57
C ILE A 365 2.55 15.06 -25.13
N CYS A 366 2.76 13.75 -25.28
CA CYS A 366 3.99 13.18 -25.86
C CYS A 366 3.64 12.48 -27.17
N ASP A 367 3.79 13.22 -28.24
CA ASP A 367 3.73 12.67 -29.59
C ASP A 367 5.04 11.91 -29.86
N GLY A 368 4.99 10.63 -30.16
CA GLY A 368 6.12 9.73 -30.41
C GLY A 368 7.03 10.11 -31.58
N LYS A 369 7.16 11.41 -31.86
CA LYS A 369 8.05 12.01 -32.86
C LYS A 369 9.19 12.76 -32.17
N THR A 370 10.03 12.04 -31.47
CA THR A 370 11.38 12.53 -31.19
C THR A 370 12.37 11.49 -31.65
N ASN A 371 13.18 11.92 -32.64
CA ASN A 371 14.19 11.30 -33.44
C ASN A 371 15.00 10.15 -32.83
#